data_e5a9597d1964895401c0bd8255a05e91
#
_entry.id   e5a9597d1964895401c0bd8255a05e91
#
_cell.length_a   1.000
_cell.length_b   1.000
_cell.length_c   1.000
_cell.angle_alpha   90.00
_cell.angle_beta   90.00
_cell.angle_gamma   90.00
#
_symmetry.space_group_name_H-M   'P 1'
#
loop_
_entity.id
_entity.type
_entity.pdbx_description
1 polymer ?
#
loop_
_entity_poly.entity_id
_entity_poly.type
_entity_poly.pdbx_seq_one_letter_code
_entity_poly.pdbx_strand_id
1 'polypeptide(L)'
;MIIYIAFFFLALAPVIISRGVGYKNNIYAIIFASIIPLLFSALRGDVGTDTIAYKTYYEQLGLNVVGANFEPTFFILSLIGNFIGLNSQYLIITVAMLQFVATILVISKVKEKDVLYFILLTTFFVYINMNLIRAGTALYFTGLAYVYLMDQRVHKSWIVFFAGCVTHISSFILAPAFFRKTYVLVPASVVALYMGYEFSTQKIANYSGNYGAFVQFSGGIGFFVVSSILYYIVFYQFRKDKELIIIITLATIIKFLSFFIPILDRFSTIFYFIGYLRMCYFGFNDKNRILLYILCAYGLYGTLLFISTSDDAMYYLLIDQPGFAELYKDTRWLPYRFFWQ
;
A
#
# COMPACT_ATOMS: atom_id res chain seq x y z
N MET A 1 10.70 7.66 17.15
CA MET A 1 11.20 6.30 16.83
C MET A 1 10.67 5.22 17.78
N ILE A 2 10.77 5.39 19.11
CA ILE A 2 10.35 4.37 20.12
C ILE A 2 8.90 3.91 19.92
N ILE A 3 7.96 4.81 19.64
CA ILE A 3 6.54 4.49 19.40
C ILE A 3 6.38 3.53 18.22
N TYR A 4 7.12 3.72 17.13
CA TYR A 4 7.07 2.83 15.96
C TYR A 4 7.67 1.46 16.24
N ILE A 5 8.76 1.40 17.00
CA ILE A 5 9.35 0.13 17.43
C ILE A 5 8.36 -0.64 18.31
N ALA A 6 7.77 0.04 19.31
CA ALA A 6 6.74 -0.55 20.17
C ALA A 6 5.52 -1.00 19.37
N PHE A 7 5.08 -0.19 18.40
CA PHE A 7 3.99 -0.54 17.48
C PHE A 7 4.26 -1.86 16.74
N PHE A 8 5.41 -1.99 16.07
CA PHE A 8 5.73 -3.21 15.33
C PHE A 8 5.84 -4.41 16.27
N PHE A 9 6.46 -4.24 17.45
CA PHE A 9 6.57 -5.30 18.44
C PHE A 9 5.18 -5.78 18.89
N LEU A 10 4.30 -4.87 19.29
CA LEU A 10 2.95 -5.20 19.74
C LEU A 10 2.10 -5.83 18.63
N ALA A 11 2.23 -5.34 17.38
CA ALA A 11 1.50 -5.89 16.25
C ALA A 11 1.99 -7.27 15.82
N LEU A 12 3.28 -7.60 16.01
CA LEU A 12 3.84 -8.91 15.63
C LEU A 12 3.68 -9.95 16.75
N ALA A 13 3.74 -9.55 18.01
CA ALA A 13 3.79 -10.44 19.17
C ALA A 13 2.67 -11.50 19.20
N PRO A 14 1.36 -11.16 18.98
CA PRO A 14 0.29 -12.16 19.06
C PRO A 14 0.46 -13.30 18.04
N VAL A 15 0.92 -12.97 16.83
CA VAL A 15 1.13 -13.98 15.77
C VAL A 15 2.37 -14.84 16.07
N ILE A 16 3.44 -14.23 16.56
CA ILE A 16 4.67 -14.94 16.96
C ILE A 16 4.37 -15.89 18.11
N ILE A 17 3.65 -15.43 19.14
CA ILE A 17 3.26 -16.26 20.30
C ILE A 17 2.36 -17.41 19.83
N SER A 18 1.30 -17.13 19.06
CA SER A 18 0.41 -18.15 18.52
C SER A 18 1.18 -19.24 17.76
N ARG A 19 2.15 -18.84 16.95
CA ARG A 19 3.00 -19.75 16.20
C ARG A 19 3.95 -20.55 17.11
N GLY A 20 4.51 -19.91 18.14
CA GLY A 20 5.39 -20.54 19.14
C GLY A 20 4.72 -21.65 19.92
N VAL A 21 3.43 -21.52 20.22
CA VAL A 21 2.60 -22.55 20.86
C VAL A 21 1.97 -23.54 19.86
N GLY A 22 2.41 -23.54 18.61
CA GLY A 22 2.03 -24.52 17.59
C GLY A 22 0.86 -24.15 16.67
N TYR A 23 0.18 -23.04 16.91
CA TYR A 23 -0.95 -22.57 16.08
C TYR A 23 -0.47 -21.73 14.89
N LYS A 24 0.02 -22.38 13.84
CA LYS A 24 0.42 -21.71 12.58
C LYS A 24 -0.80 -21.25 11.79
N ASN A 25 -0.67 -20.11 11.12
CA ASN A 25 -1.72 -19.52 10.26
C ASN A 25 -3.05 -19.28 10.98
N ASN A 26 -2.99 -18.93 12.28
CA ASN A 26 -4.15 -18.68 13.12
C ASN A 26 -4.78 -17.33 12.79
N ILE A 27 -5.95 -17.35 12.14
CA ILE A 27 -6.64 -16.13 11.73
C ILE A 27 -7.08 -15.27 12.94
N TYR A 28 -7.42 -15.87 14.07
CA TYR A 28 -7.84 -15.12 15.27
C TYR A 28 -6.66 -14.35 15.88
N ALA A 29 -5.46 -14.96 15.92
CA ALA A 29 -4.26 -14.26 16.36
C ALA A 29 -3.92 -13.08 15.43
N ILE A 30 -4.10 -13.25 14.11
CA ILE A 30 -3.90 -12.20 13.11
C ILE A 30 -4.94 -11.08 13.25
N ILE A 31 -6.22 -11.41 13.44
CA ILE A 31 -7.27 -10.40 13.67
C ILE A 31 -6.92 -9.58 14.93
N PHE A 32 -6.59 -10.23 16.03
CA PHE A 32 -6.20 -9.55 17.27
C PHE A 32 -4.96 -8.67 17.06
N ALA A 33 -3.93 -9.20 16.43
CA ALA A 33 -2.71 -8.46 16.08
C ALA A 33 -3.00 -7.24 15.20
N SER A 34 -3.94 -7.35 14.26
CA SER A 34 -4.30 -6.29 13.32
C SER A 34 -5.09 -5.14 13.95
N ILE A 35 -5.59 -5.29 15.18
CA ILE A 35 -6.21 -4.19 15.93
C ILE A 35 -5.18 -3.08 16.20
N ILE A 36 -3.91 -3.44 16.44
CA ILE A 36 -2.85 -2.46 16.69
C ILE A 36 -2.59 -1.57 15.46
N PRO A 37 -2.36 -2.10 14.24
CA PRO A 37 -2.29 -1.30 13.02
C PRO A 37 -3.53 -0.48 12.75
N LEU A 38 -4.73 -1.03 13.00
CA LEU A 38 -5.97 -0.29 12.88
C LEU A 38 -5.99 0.94 13.79
N LEU A 39 -5.76 0.77 15.08
CA LEU A 39 -5.75 1.87 16.04
C LEU A 39 -4.67 2.90 15.71
N PHE A 40 -3.48 2.44 15.35
CA PHE A 40 -2.38 3.31 14.97
C PHE A 40 -2.71 4.15 13.73
N SER A 41 -3.35 3.56 12.73
CA SER A 41 -3.79 4.29 11.53
C SER A 41 -5.00 5.19 11.77
N ALA A 42 -5.99 4.72 12.55
CA ALA A 42 -7.25 5.44 12.78
C ALA A 42 -7.10 6.63 13.74
N LEU A 43 -6.24 6.50 14.75
CA LEU A 43 -6.07 7.50 15.82
C LEU A 43 -4.91 8.47 15.55
N ARG A 44 -4.25 8.39 14.39
CA ARG A 44 -3.19 9.32 14.04
C ARG A 44 -3.72 10.75 13.88
N GLY A 45 -2.91 11.72 14.26
CA GLY A 45 -3.13 13.13 13.97
C GLY A 45 -2.75 13.45 12.52
N ASP A 46 -1.94 14.48 12.33
CA ASP A 46 -1.48 14.91 11.01
C ASP A 46 -0.19 14.19 10.56
N VAL A 47 -0.09 12.90 10.90
CA VAL A 47 1.04 12.05 10.56
C VAL A 47 0.84 11.45 9.16
N GLY A 48 1.89 11.52 8.34
CA GLY A 48 1.87 11.06 6.95
C GLY A 48 1.59 12.21 5.96
N THR A 49 2.28 12.18 4.82
CA THR A 49 2.34 13.30 3.87
C THR A 49 0.98 13.71 3.30
N ASP A 50 0.05 12.77 3.15
CA ASP A 50 -1.24 13.04 2.51
C ASP A 50 -2.38 13.34 3.52
N THR A 51 -2.15 13.17 4.83
CA THR A 51 -3.23 13.24 5.84
C THR A 51 -3.89 14.62 5.91
N ILE A 52 -3.08 15.69 5.92
CA ILE A 52 -3.60 17.07 5.92
C ILE A 52 -4.41 17.32 4.65
N ALA A 53 -3.92 16.91 3.48
CA ALA A 53 -4.63 17.10 2.22
C ALA A 53 -6.04 16.46 2.25
N TYR A 54 -6.19 15.28 2.88
CA TYR A 54 -7.50 14.64 3.02
C TYR A 54 -8.41 15.35 4.01
N LYS A 55 -7.89 15.86 5.12
CA LYS A 55 -8.65 16.63 6.10
C LYS A 55 -9.12 17.95 5.51
N THR A 56 -8.21 18.69 4.86
CA THR A 56 -8.53 19.95 4.18
C THR A 56 -9.60 19.76 3.10
N TYR A 57 -9.49 18.69 2.30
CA TYR A 57 -10.51 18.36 1.32
C TYR A 57 -11.88 18.10 1.96
N TYR A 58 -11.91 17.32 3.03
CA TYR A 58 -13.13 17.04 3.77
C TYR A 58 -13.81 18.32 4.25
N GLU A 59 -13.05 19.26 4.80
CA GLU A 59 -13.52 20.54 5.29
C GLU A 59 -14.02 21.46 4.16
N GLN A 60 -13.26 21.54 3.06
CA GLN A 60 -13.66 22.32 1.87
C GLN A 60 -14.97 21.81 1.26
N LEU A 61 -15.18 20.51 1.23
CA LEU A 61 -16.42 19.91 0.76
C LEU A 61 -17.61 20.30 1.64
N GLY A 62 -17.42 20.37 2.96
CA GLY A 62 -18.42 20.85 3.93
C GLY A 62 -18.80 22.32 3.72
N LEU A 63 -17.89 23.12 3.16
CA LEU A 63 -18.11 24.54 2.83
C LEU A 63 -18.67 24.75 1.41
N ASN A 64 -19.07 23.69 0.69
CA ASN A 64 -19.51 23.72 -0.71
C ASN A 64 -18.49 24.34 -1.69
N VAL A 65 -17.23 24.37 -1.35
CA VAL A 65 -16.14 24.80 -2.24
C VAL A 65 -15.82 23.63 -3.16
N VAL A 66 -16.55 23.52 -4.27
CA VAL A 66 -16.38 22.44 -5.25
C VAL A 66 -15.15 22.71 -6.09
N GLY A 67 -14.14 21.90 -5.97
CA GLY A 67 -12.90 22.01 -6.76
C GLY A 67 -12.02 20.79 -6.72
N ALA A 68 -12.50 19.66 -6.20
CA ALA A 68 -11.61 18.57 -5.92
C ALA A 68 -11.81 17.35 -6.83
N ASN A 69 -10.75 16.99 -7.52
CA ASN A 69 -10.60 15.76 -8.27
C ASN A 69 -10.34 14.58 -7.30
N PHE A 70 -11.35 14.25 -6.46
CA PHE A 70 -11.28 13.07 -5.60
C PHE A 70 -12.08 11.92 -6.20
N GLU A 71 -11.57 10.74 -5.98
CA GLU A 71 -12.22 9.51 -6.41
C GLU A 71 -13.58 9.32 -5.69
N PRO A 72 -14.55 8.70 -6.37
CA PRO A 72 -15.95 8.62 -5.89
C PRO A 72 -16.10 8.07 -4.47
N THR A 73 -15.30 7.06 -4.08
CA THR A 73 -15.39 6.49 -2.72
C THR A 73 -15.08 7.53 -1.65
N PHE A 74 -14.02 8.30 -1.81
CA PHE A 74 -13.62 9.33 -0.83
C PHE A 74 -14.59 10.51 -0.83
N PHE A 75 -15.10 10.88 -2.00
CA PHE A 75 -16.13 11.89 -2.13
C PHE A 75 -17.40 11.50 -1.37
N ILE A 76 -17.92 10.27 -1.58
CA ILE A 76 -19.13 9.78 -0.91
C ILE A 76 -18.91 9.68 0.60
N LEU A 77 -17.77 9.16 1.07
CA LEU A 77 -17.47 9.10 2.51
C LEU A 77 -17.43 10.50 3.13
N SER A 78 -16.82 11.46 2.45
CA SER A 78 -16.77 12.85 2.92
C SER A 78 -18.14 13.49 2.97
N LEU A 79 -19.00 13.26 1.96
CA LEU A 79 -20.39 13.76 1.96
C LEU A 79 -21.18 13.19 3.14
N ILE A 80 -21.09 11.87 3.38
CA ILE A 80 -21.78 11.23 4.50
C ILE A 80 -21.32 11.83 5.83
N GLY A 81 -20.00 11.96 6.04
CA GLY A 81 -19.47 12.52 7.27
C GLY A 81 -19.90 13.97 7.52
N ASN A 82 -19.84 14.81 6.49
CA ASN A 82 -20.30 16.20 6.58
C ASN A 82 -21.81 16.30 6.83
N PHE A 83 -22.61 15.45 6.17
CA PHE A 83 -24.06 15.41 6.37
C PHE A 83 -24.45 15.05 7.82
N ILE A 84 -23.68 14.18 8.49
CA ILE A 84 -23.91 13.79 9.89
C ILE A 84 -23.26 14.77 10.87
N GLY A 85 -22.49 15.76 10.38
CA GLY A 85 -21.81 16.77 11.21
C GLY A 85 -20.54 16.25 11.91
N LEU A 86 -19.88 15.24 11.35
CA LEU A 86 -18.63 14.69 11.89
C LEU A 86 -17.43 15.54 11.43
N ASN A 87 -16.34 15.51 12.20
CA ASN A 87 -15.10 16.19 11.84
C ASN A 87 -14.26 15.40 10.81
N SER A 88 -13.20 16.00 10.28
CA SER A 88 -12.34 15.40 9.26
C SER A 88 -11.64 14.10 9.70
N GLN A 89 -11.49 13.86 11.01
CA GLN A 89 -10.94 12.60 11.53
C GLN A 89 -11.83 11.37 11.20
N TYR A 90 -13.14 11.59 11.01
CA TYR A 90 -14.06 10.55 10.57
C TYR A 90 -13.60 9.87 9.28
N LEU A 91 -13.09 10.64 8.31
CA LEU A 91 -12.60 10.08 7.04
C LEU A 91 -11.41 9.13 7.27
N ILE A 92 -10.46 9.56 8.12
CA ILE A 92 -9.27 8.75 8.45
C ILE A 92 -9.67 7.45 9.15
N ILE A 93 -10.56 7.53 10.14
CA ILE A 93 -11.06 6.35 10.88
C ILE A 93 -11.77 5.39 9.93
N THR A 94 -12.68 5.91 9.10
CA THR A 94 -13.49 5.07 8.19
C THR A 94 -12.61 4.36 7.18
N VAL A 95 -11.62 5.04 6.62
CA VAL A 95 -10.68 4.43 5.67
C VAL A 95 -9.77 3.40 6.36
N ALA A 96 -9.30 3.67 7.56
CA ALA A 96 -8.52 2.68 8.33
C ALA A 96 -9.36 1.41 8.61
N MET A 97 -10.65 1.55 8.92
CA MET A 97 -11.57 0.42 9.08
C MET A 97 -11.75 -0.36 7.77
N LEU A 98 -11.94 0.31 6.64
CA LEU A 98 -12.04 -0.35 5.33
C LEU A 98 -10.77 -1.11 4.98
N GLN A 99 -9.59 -0.53 5.23
CA GLN A 99 -8.31 -1.20 5.03
C GLN A 99 -8.16 -2.41 5.95
N PHE A 100 -8.54 -2.29 7.22
CA PHE A 100 -8.51 -3.41 8.18
C PHE A 100 -9.37 -4.57 7.70
N VAL A 101 -10.64 -4.32 7.36
CA VAL A 101 -11.56 -5.35 6.88
C VAL A 101 -11.04 -6.01 5.60
N ALA A 102 -10.62 -5.21 4.63
CA ALA A 102 -10.10 -5.73 3.37
C ALA A 102 -8.82 -6.56 3.57
N THR A 103 -7.91 -6.12 4.46
CA THR A 103 -6.70 -6.86 4.82
C THR A 103 -7.03 -8.22 5.42
N ILE A 104 -7.93 -8.26 6.41
CA ILE A 104 -8.34 -9.53 7.04
C ILE A 104 -8.99 -10.47 6.02
N LEU A 105 -9.85 -9.95 5.14
CA LEU A 105 -10.47 -10.74 4.08
C LEU A 105 -9.43 -11.32 3.12
N VAL A 106 -8.43 -10.54 2.70
CA VAL A 106 -7.33 -11.02 1.85
C VAL A 106 -6.53 -12.12 2.56
N ILE A 107 -6.09 -11.86 3.80
CA ILE A 107 -5.30 -12.82 4.59
C ILE A 107 -6.08 -14.11 4.84
N SER A 108 -7.39 -14.02 5.09
CA SER A 108 -8.22 -15.20 5.35
C SER A 108 -8.25 -16.20 4.19
N LYS A 109 -7.99 -15.75 2.97
CA LYS A 109 -8.06 -16.55 1.74
C LYS A 109 -6.76 -17.21 1.32
N VAL A 110 -5.64 -16.86 1.92
CA VAL A 110 -4.34 -17.43 1.58
C VAL A 110 -3.96 -18.58 2.51
N LYS A 111 -3.06 -19.47 2.06
CA LYS A 111 -2.55 -20.58 2.88
C LYS A 111 -1.57 -20.09 3.94
N GLU A 112 -0.65 -19.19 3.55
CA GLU A 112 0.40 -18.66 4.43
C GLU A 112 -0.03 -17.33 5.04
N LYS A 113 -1.00 -17.40 5.95
CA LYS A 113 -1.60 -16.21 6.59
C LYS A 113 -0.59 -15.41 7.40
N ASP A 114 0.21 -16.10 8.22
CA ASP A 114 1.23 -15.46 9.07
C ASP A 114 2.25 -14.70 8.22
N VAL A 115 2.74 -15.36 7.14
CA VAL A 115 3.74 -14.77 6.24
C VAL A 115 3.18 -13.54 5.55
N LEU A 116 1.95 -13.63 5.01
CA LEU A 116 1.32 -12.47 4.38
C LEU A 116 1.12 -11.33 5.36
N TYR A 117 0.67 -11.62 6.58
CA TYR A 117 0.52 -10.62 7.63
C TYR A 117 1.85 -9.90 7.93
N PHE A 118 2.94 -10.66 8.09
CA PHE A 118 4.28 -10.08 8.33
C PHE A 118 4.72 -9.19 7.16
N ILE A 119 4.55 -9.64 5.91
CA ILE A 119 4.87 -8.84 4.72
C ILE A 119 4.07 -7.53 4.71
N LEU A 120 2.75 -7.62 4.92
CA LEU A 120 1.88 -6.44 4.90
C LEU A 120 2.26 -5.44 5.99
N LEU A 121 2.53 -5.92 7.20
CA LEU A 121 2.87 -5.06 8.32
C LEU A 121 4.25 -4.41 8.15
N THR A 122 5.28 -5.19 7.78
CA THR A 122 6.67 -4.70 7.79
C THR A 122 7.05 -3.93 6.54
N THR A 123 6.46 -4.27 5.39
CA THR A 123 6.85 -3.69 4.09
C THR A 123 5.83 -2.66 3.58
N PHE A 124 4.54 -2.91 3.81
CA PHE A 124 3.49 -2.12 3.16
C PHE A 124 2.76 -1.17 4.10
N PHE A 125 2.69 -1.45 5.42
CA PHE A 125 1.79 -0.74 6.33
C PHE A 125 2.04 0.78 6.34
N VAL A 126 3.26 1.22 6.64
CA VAL A 126 3.56 2.66 6.74
C VAL A 126 3.38 3.34 5.39
N TYR A 127 3.91 2.75 4.33
CA TYR A 127 3.86 3.34 3.01
C TYR A 127 2.44 3.37 2.42
N ILE A 128 1.69 2.28 2.55
CA ILE A 128 0.37 2.13 1.94
C ILE A 128 -0.75 2.61 2.86
N ASN A 129 -0.79 2.13 4.12
CA ASN A 129 -1.93 2.42 4.98
C ASN A 129 -1.86 3.81 5.60
N MET A 130 -0.66 4.33 5.85
CA MET A 130 -0.50 5.62 6.50
C MET A 130 -0.20 6.76 5.51
N ASN A 131 0.46 6.49 4.39
CA ASN A 131 0.84 7.52 3.44
C ASN A 131 -0.09 7.55 2.21
N LEU A 132 -0.19 6.45 1.47
CA LEU A 132 -1.00 6.35 0.26
C LEU A 132 -2.41 5.83 0.55
N ILE A 133 -3.17 6.49 1.41
CA ILE A 133 -4.44 5.98 1.97
C ILE A 133 -5.41 5.50 0.88
N ARG A 134 -5.65 6.29 -0.16
CA ARG A 134 -6.56 5.96 -1.27
C ARG A 134 -6.05 4.77 -2.07
N ALA A 135 -4.82 4.88 -2.56
CA ALA A 135 -4.19 3.82 -3.34
C ALA A 135 -4.03 2.54 -2.52
N GLY A 136 -3.75 2.64 -1.22
CA GLY A 136 -3.66 1.51 -0.31
C GLY A 136 -4.99 0.78 -0.13
N THR A 137 -6.07 1.51 0.10
CA THR A 137 -7.42 0.91 0.20
C THR A 137 -7.79 0.19 -1.10
N ALA A 138 -7.55 0.84 -2.24
CA ALA A 138 -7.78 0.25 -3.55
C ALA A 138 -6.93 -0.99 -3.80
N LEU A 139 -5.66 -1.00 -3.34
CA LEU A 139 -4.77 -2.15 -3.45
C LEU A 139 -5.30 -3.38 -2.72
N TYR A 140 -5.84 -3.22 -1.51
CA TYR A 140 -6.44 -4.32 -0.77
C TYR A 140 -7.69 -4.86 -1.45
N PHE A 141 -8.57 -4.01 -1.98
CA PHE A 141 -9.71 -4.46 -2.78
C PHE A 141 -9.26 -5.20 -4.03
N THR A 142 -8.27 -4.68 -4.72
CA THR A 142 -7.72 -5.31 -5.93
C THR A 142 -7.06 -6.65 -5.62
N GLY A 143 -6.33 -6.75 -4.50
CA GLY A 143 -5.79 -8.01 -4.00
C GLY A 143 -6.87 -9.04 -3.67
N LEU A 144 -7.95 -8.62 -3.00
CA LEU A 144 -9.09 -9.48 -2.70
C LEU A 144 -9.78 -9.95 -3.99
N ALA A 145 -9.96 -9.04 -4.95
CA ALA A 145 -10.51 -9.38 -6.25
C ALA A 145 -9.63 -10.40 -6.99
N TYR A 146 -8.31 -10.24 -6.94
CA TYR A 146 -7.36 -11.18 -7.53
C TYR A 146 -7.44 -12.57 -6.87
N VAL A 147 -7.58 -12.63 -5.54
CA VAL A 147 -7.79 -13.92 -4.83
C VAL A 147 -9.10 -14.57 -5.24
N TYR A 148 -10.20 -13.82 -5.35
CA TYR A 148 -11.46 -14.37 -5.85
C TYR A 148 -11.34 -14.87 -7.29
N LEU A 149 -10.51 -14.23 -8.11
CA LEU A 149 -10.23 -14.71 -9.47
C LEU A 149 -9.49 -16.06 -9.45
N MET A 150 -8.49 -16.21 -8.56
CA MET A 150 -7.79 -17.49 -8.35
C MET A 150 -8.72 -18.58 -7.82
N ASP A 151 -9.69 -18.23 -6.96
CA ASP A 151 -10.74 -19.11 -6.44
C ASP A 151 -11.84 -19.42 -7.50
N GLN A 152 -11.71 -18.92 -8.73
CA GLN A 152 -12.71 -19.02 -9.82
C GLN A 152 -14.07 -18.38 -9.49
N ARG A 153 -14.14 -17.49 -8.52
CA ARG A 153 -15.34 -16.74 -8.13
C ARG A 153 -15.47 -15.45 -8.95
N VAL A 154 -15.62 -15.59 -10.25
CA VAL A 154 -15.52 -14.50 -11.24
C VAL A 154 -16.44 -13.32 -10.92
N HIS A 155 -17.72 -13.54 -10.59
CA HIS A 155 -18.65 -12.45 -10.26
C HIS A 155 -18.20 -11.64 -9.03
N LYS A 156 -17.80 -12.31 -7.95
CA LYS A 156 -17.29 -11.63 -6.75
C LYS A 156 -16.00 -10.87 -7.05
N SER A 157 -15.15 -11.45 -7.86
CA SER A 157 -13.90 -10.82 -8.31
C SER A 157 -14.17 -9.51 -9.02
N TRP A 158 -15.09 -9.46 -9.97
CA TRP A 158 -15.46 -8.24 -10.70
C TRP A 158 -16.04 -7.17 -9.78
N ILE A 159 -16.98 -7.52 -8.89
CA ILE A 159 -17.59 -6.57 -7.96
C ILE A 159 -16.51 -5.88 -7.10
N VAL A 160 -15.60 -6.68 -6.53
CA VAL A 160 -14.54 -6.15 -5.66
C VAL A 160 -13.48 -5.38 -6.46
N PHE A 161 -13.19 -5.81 -7.70
CA PHE A 161 -12.29 -5.08 -8.59
C PHE A 161 -12.84 -3.68 -8.93
N PHE A 162 -14.11 -3.57 -9.29
CA PHE A 162 -14.75 -2.27 -9.53
C PHE A 162 -14.77 -1.41 -8.27
N ALA A 163 -14.99 -1.98 -7.08
CA ALA A 163 -14.87 -1.25 -5.82
C ALA A 163 -13.45 -0.67 -5.64
N GLY A 164 -12.41 -1.44 -5.99
CA GLY A 164 -11.04 -0.95 -6.04
C GLY A 164 -10.84 0.20 -7.01
N CYS A 165 -11.36 0.08 -8.24
CA CYS A 165 -11.25 1.11 -9.27
C CYS A 165 -11.96 2.43 -8.90
N VAL A 166 -13.12 2.34 -8.26
CA VAL A 166 -13.89 3.49 -7.75
C VAL A 166 -13.18 4.14 -6.55
N THR A 167 -12.39 3.35 -5.81
CA THR A 167 -11.59 3.85 -4.68
C THR A 167 -10.32 4.56 -5.16
N HIS A 168 -9.63 4.02 -6.18
CA HIS A 168 -8.48 4.68 -6.79
C HIS A 168 -8.15 4.08 -8.16
N ILE A 169 -7.90 4.96 -9.13
CA ILE A 169 -7.68 4.60 -10.54
C ILE A 169 -6.50 3.65 -10.76
N SER A 170 -5.49 3.67 -9.86
CA SER A 170 -4.33 2.76 -9.97
C SER A 170 -4.70 1.28 -9.96
N SER A 171 -5.91 0.92 -9.45
CA SER A 171 -6.42 -0.45 -9.51
C SER A 171 -6.56 -0.98 -10.94
N PHE A 172 -6.78 -0.10 -11.92
CA PHE A 172 -6.87 -0.49 -13.35
C PHE A 172 -5.60 -1.13 -13.90
N ILE A 173 -4.44 -0.93 -13.26
CA ILE A 173 -3.19 -1.56 -13.70
C ILE A 173 -3.28 -3.10 -13.67
N LEU A 174 -4.17 -3.66 -12.86
CA LEU A 174 -4.41 -5.10 -12.80
C LEU A 174 -5.55 -5.57 -13.72
N ALA A 175 -6.19 -4.67 -14.46
CA ALA A 175 -7.20 -5.04 -15.45
C ALA A 175 -6.76 -6.18 -16.39
N PRO A 176 -5.49 -6.21 -16.90
CA PRO A 176 -5.02 -7.31 -17.72
C PRO A 176 -5.15 -8.70 -17.08
N ALA A 177 -5.00 -8.82 -15.75
CA ALA A 177 -5.18 -10.09 -15.06
C ALA A 177 -6.62 -10.58 -15.08
N PHE A 178 -7.60 -9.66 -15.19
CA PHE A 178 -9.02 -9.96 -15.27
C PHE A 178 -9.48 -10.24 -16.71
N PHE A 179 -8.85 -9.64 -17.70
CA PHE A 179 -9.16 -9.80 -19.12
C PHE A 179 -8.26 -10.86 -19.74
N ARG A 180 -8.44 -12.13 -19.36
CA ARG A 180 -7.64 -13.24 -19.91
C ARG A 180 -7.81 -13.50 -21.40
N LYS A 181 -8.80 -12.88 -22.05
CA LYS A 181 -9.01 -13.02 -23.49
C LYS A 181 -8.27 -11.92 -24.25
N THR A 182 -7.33 -12.31 -25.08
CA THR A 182 -6.38 -11.44 -25.79
C THR A 182 -7.03 -10.25 -26.54
N TYR A 183 -8.25 -10.44 -27.07
CA TYR A 183 -8.97 -9.39 -27.80
C TYR A 183 -9.54 -8.28 -26.89
N VAL A 184 -9.65 -8.53 -25.60
CA VAL A 184 -10.06 -7.51 -24.58
C VAL A 184 -8.83 -6.86 -23.94
N LEU A 185 -7.72 -7.62 -23.87
CA LEU A 185 -6.45 -7.12 -23.30
C LEU A 185 -5.89 -5.94 -24.06
N VAL A 186 -5.93 -5.98 -25.40
CA VAL A 186 -5.33 -4.92 -26.22
C VAL A 186 -6.07 -3.59 -26.06
N PRO A 187 -7.41 -3.48 -26.22
CA PRO A 187 -8.13 -2.23 -25.99
C PRO A 187 -8.04 -1.75 -24.54
N ALA A 188 -8.16 -2.65 -23.57
CA ALA A 188 -8.05 -2.28 -22.14
C ALA A 188 -6.65 -1.76 -21.79
N SER A 189 -5.60 -2.34 -22.37
CA SER A 189 -4.22 -1.85 -22.19
C SER A 189 -4.00 -0.50 -22.85
N VAL A 190 -4.56 -0.28 -24.05
CA VAL A 190 -4.49 1.02 -24.74
C VAL A 190 -5.21 2.10 -23.96
N VAL A 191 -6.42 1.82 -23.44
CA VAL A 191 -7.17 2.76 -22.61
C VAL A 191 -6.42 3.03 -21.29
N ALA A 192 -5.88 2.00 -20.64
CA ALA A 192 -5.09 2.17 -19.42
C ALA A 192 -3.79 2.96 -19.64
N LEU A 193 -3.11 2.75 -20.79
CA LEU A 193 -1.93 3.50 -21.17
C LEU A 193 -2.28 4.96 -21.52
N TYR A 194 -3.38 5.19 -22.23
CA TYR A 194 -3.83 6.53 -22.58
C TYR A 194 -4.23 7.34 -21.34
N MET A 195 -5.08 6.77 -20.47
CA MET A 195 -5.45 7.39 -19.21
C MET A 195 -4.23 7.58 -18.29
N GLY A 196 -3.31 6.62 -18.27
CA GLY A 196 -2.05 6.71 -17.54
C GLY A 196 -1.13 7.79 -18.11
N TYR A 197 -1.10 7.98 -19.42
CA TYR A 197 -0.30 9.01 -20.09
C TYR A 197 -0.82 10.42 -19.79
N GLU A 198 -2.10 10.69 -19.97
CA GLU A 198 -2.68 12.03 -19.65
C GLU A 198 -2.56 12.38 -18.17
N PHE A 199 -2.85 11.41 -17.29
CA PHE A 199 -2.73 11.60 -15.86
C PHE A 199 -1.26 11.74 -15.40
N SER A 200 -0.32 11.05 -16.05
CA SER A 200 1.10 11.12 -15.72
C SER A 200 1.77 12.38 -16.24
N THR A 201 1.39 12.90 -17.42
CA THR A 201 2.02 14.11 -17.97
C THR A 201 1.73 15.35 -17.11
N GLN A 202 0.50 15.51 -16.62
CA GLN A 202 0.17 16.59 -15.69
C GLN A 202 0.87 16.41 -14.32
N LYS A 203 0.94 15.20 -13.80
CA LYS A 203 1.66 14.92 -12.54
C LYS A 203 3.17 14.91 -12.68
N ILE A 204 3.73 14.39 -13.77
CA ILE A 204 5.18 14.42 -14.03
C ILE A 204 5.65 15.88 -14.14
N ALA A 205 4.90 16.77 -14.79
CA ALA A 205 5.22 18.18 -14.83
C ALA A 205 5.24 18.82 -13.43
N ASN A 206 4.32 18.43 -12.55
CA ASN A 206 4.26 18.91 -11.18
C ASN A 206 5.31 18.27 -10.24
N TYR A 207 5.74 17.03 -10.53
CA TYR A 207 6.74 16.31 -9.72
C TYR A 207 8.19 16.51 -10.23
N SER A 208 8.39 16.78 -11.52
CA SER A 208 9.74 16.95 -12.08
C SER A 208 10.47 18.20 -11.59
N GLY A 209 9.72 19.22 -11.15
CA GLY A 209 10.31 20.43 -10.56
C GLY A 209 10.86 20.22 -9.15
N ASN A 210 10.26 19.32 -8.36
CA ASN A 210 10.50 19.24 -6.91
C ASN A 210 11.14 17.94 -6.41
N TYR A 211 11.14 16.85 -7.19
CA TYR A 211 11.57 15.53 -6.72
C TYR A 211 12.82 14.95 -7.40
N GLY A 212 13.36 15.61 -8.42
CA GLY A 212 14.48 15.09 -9.21
C GLY A 212 15.79 14.85 -8.43
N ALA A 213 15.96 15.51 -7.30
CA ALA A 213 17.18 15.39 -6.49
C ALA A 213 17.11 14.28 -5.41
N PHE A 214 15.91 13.81 -5.06
CA PHE A 214 15.70 13.00 -3.84
C PHE A 214 15.74 11.49 -4.04
N VAL A 215 15.55 11.01 -5.27
CA VAL A 215 15.54 9.56 -5.56
C VAL A 215 16.95 9.00 -5.78
N GLN A 216 17.97 9.80 -5.49
CA GLN A 216 19.34 9.37 -5.67
C GLN A 216 19.76 8.29 -4.66
N PHE A 217 19.81 7.06 -5.13
CA PHE A 217 20.69 5.97 -4.68
C PHE A 217 20.53 5.33 -3.28
N SER A 218 19.58 5.68 -2.43
CA SER A 218 19.47 5.02 -1.11
C SER A 218 18.94 3.57 -1.14
N GLY A 219 18.41 3.11 -2.27
CA GLY A 219 17.81 1.79 -2.40
C GLY A 219 18.56 0.77 -3.28
N GLY A 220 19.66 1.15 -3.93
CA GLY A 220 20.27 0.34 -4.99
C GLY A 220 20.67 -1.09 -4.56
N ILE A 221 21.49 -1.23 -3.53
CA ILE A 221 21.93 -2.56 -3.05
C ILE A 221 20.74 -3.35 -2.50
N GLY A 222 19.90 -2.72 -1.71
CA GLY A 222 18.71 -3.36 -1.15
C GLY A 222 17.75 -3.88 -2.21
N PHE A 223 17.55 -3.12 -3.28
CA PHE A 223 16.76 -3.55 -4.43
C PHE A 223 17.31 -4.84 -5.07
N PHE A 224 18.62 -4.91 -5.31
CA PHE A 224 19.25 -6.10 -5.89
C PHE A 224 19.13 -7.31 -4.97
N VAL A 225 19.31 -7.14 -3.65
CA VAL A 225 19.17 -8.22 -2.67
C VAL A 225 17.74 -8.75 -2.65
N VAL A 226 16.75 -7.86 -2.49
CA VAL A 226 15.33 -8.24 -2.46
C VAL A 226 14.91 -8.94 -3.76
N SER A 227 15.26 -8.36 -4.91
CA SER A 227 14.96 -8.94 -6.21
C SER A 227 15.60 -10.31 -6.40
N SER A 228 16.87 -10.46 -6.02
CA SER A 228 17.59 -11.74 -6.13
C SER A 228 16.94 -12.84 -5.27
N ILE A 229 16.55 -12.53 -4.03
CA ILE A 229 15.87 -13.48 -3.15
C ILE A 229 14.49 -13.84 -3.75
N LEU A 230 13.72 -12.88 -4.23
CA LEU A 230 12.42 -13.14 -4.84
C LEU A 230 12.54 -14.00 -6.10
N TYR A 231 13.50 -13.70 -6.98
CA TYR A 231 13.75 -14.54 -8.15
C TYR A 231 14.18 -15.93 -7.77
N TYR A 232 15.06 -16.09 -6.76
CA TYR A 232 15.44 -17.41 -6.27
C TYR A 232 14.20 -18.21 -5.82
N ILE A 233 13.32 -17.62 -5.00
CA ILE A 233 12.08 -18.27 -4.54
C ILE A 233 11.20 -18.66 -5.73
N VAL A 234 10.99 -17.75 -6.67
CA VAL A 234 10.11 -17.95 -7.83
C VAL A 234 10.66 -19.04 -8.75
N PHE A 235 11.94 -18.99 -9.12
CA PHE A 235 12.54 -19.99 -10.01
C PHE A 235 12.75 -21.35 -9.34
N TYR A 236 12.98 -21.39 -8.03
CA TYR A 236 13.17 -22.64 -7.32
C TYR A 236 11.84 -23.36 -7.04
N GLN A 237 10.81 -22.63 -6.57
CA GLN A 237 9.56 -23.25 -6.14
C GLN A 237 8.41 -23.08 -7.14
N PHE A 238 8.33 -21.93 -7.81
CA PHE A 238 7.19 -21.54 -8.65
C PHE A 238 7.55 -21.52 -10.14
N ARG A 239 8.60 -22.24 -10.59
CA ARG A 239 9.09 -22.25 -11.97
C ARG A 239 8.00 -22.57 -13.02
N LYS A 240 6.95 -23.26 -12.65
CA LYS A 240 5.82 -23.59 -13.54
C LYS A 240 4.74 -22.51 -13.57
N ASP A 241 4.77 -21.60 -12.63
CA ASP A 241 3.80 -20.49 -12.54
C ASP A 241 4.27 -19.30 -13.40
N LYS A 242 3.96 -19.38 -14.69
CA LYS A 242 4.33 -18.33 -15.65
C LYS A 242 3.78 -16.96 -15.29
N GLU A 243 2.57 -16.90 -14.71
CA GLU A 243 1.94 -15.64 -14.30
C GLU A 243 2.73 -14.98 -13.16
N LEU A 244 3.14 -15.75 -12.16
CA LEU A 244 3.97 -15.23 -11.06
C LEU A 244 5.33 -14.74 -11.57
N ILE A 245 5.97 -15.48 -12.48
CA ILE A 245 7.24 -15.05 -13.10
C ILE A 245 7.06 -13.71 -13.80
N ILE A 246 6.01 -13.53 -14.58
CA ILE A 246 5.70 -12.27 -15.26
C ILE A 246 5.48 -11.15 -14.25
N ILE A 247 4.67 -11.36 -13.22
CA ILE A 247 4.36 -10.36 -12.20
C ILE A 247 5.65 -9.88 -11.49
N ILE A 248 6.50 -10.79 -11.04
CA ILE A 248 7.75 -10.43 -10.34
C ILE A 248 8.74 -9.76 -11.29
N THR A 249 8.80 -10.21 -12.55
CA THR A 249 9.65 -9.58 -13.57
C THR A 249 9.21 -8.15 -13.85
N LEU A 250 7.91 -7.92 -14.05
CA LEU A 250 7.36 -6.57 -14.23
C LEU A 250 7.60 -5.70 -13.01
N ALA A 251 7.35 -6.22 -11.79
CA ALA A 251 7.63 -5.50 -10.55
C ALA A 251 9.08 -5.02 -10.48
N THR A 252 10.01 -5.92 -10.82
CA THR A 252 11.46 -5.63 -10.78
C THR A 252 11.88 -4.62 -11.85
N ILE A 253 11.40 -4.76 -13.10
CA ILE A 253 11.71 -3.82 -14.18
C ILE A 253 11.15 -2.43 -13.83
N ILE A 254 9.88 -2.36 -13.40
CA ILE A 254 9.24 -1.09 -13.04
C ILE A 254 9.95 -0.45 -11.84
N LYS A 255 10.36 -1.24 -10.85
CA LYS A 255 11.16 -0.74 -9.72
C LYS A 255 12.51 -0.21 -10.17
N PHE A 256 13.20 -0.89 -11.08
CA PHE A 256 14.44 -0.39 -11.64
C PHE A 256 14.23 0.94 -12.38
N LEU A 257 13.18 1.02 -13.22
CA LEU A 257 12.84 2.25 -13.93
C LEU A 257 12.41 3.38 -12.97
N SER A 258 11.90 3.06 -11.78
CA SER A 258 11.51 4.06 -10.79
C SER A 258 12.68 4.86 -10.22
N PHE A 259 13.92 4.39 -10.36
CA PHE A 259 15.11 5.19 -10.04
C PHE A 259 15.29 6.40 -10.98
N PHE A 260 14.73 6.33 -12.17
CA PHE A 260 14.75 7.41 -13.16
C PHE A 260 13.42 8.17 -13.20
N ILE A 261 12.31 7.48 -12.91
CA ILE A 261 10.94 8.00 -12.98
C ILE A 261 10.22 7.63 -11.68
N PRO A 262 10.28 8.47 -10.62
CA PRO A 262 9.81 8.14 -9.27
C PRO A 262 8.37 7.66 -9.17
N ILE A 263 7.47 8.16 -10.03
CA ILE A 263 6.06 7.75 -10.03
C ILE A 263 5.87 6.25 -10.30
N LEU A 264 6.82 5.61 -10.99
CA LEU A 264 6.78 4.18 -11.27
C LEU A 264 6.94 3.32 -10.01
N ASP A 265 7.46 3.88 -8.93
CA ASP A 265 7.59 3.16 -7.65
C ASP A 265 6.23 2.69 -7.10
N ARG A 266 5.19 3.50 -7.27
CA ARG A 266 3.83 3.13 -6.88
C ARG A 266 3.31 1.91 -7.64
N PHE A 267 3.63 1.83 -8.94
CA PHE A 267 3.22 0.69 -9.77
C PHE A 267 4.01 -0.56 -9.42
N SER A 268 5.32 -0.44 -9.17
CA SER A 268 6.13 -1.58 -8.73
C SER A 268 5.60 -2.17 -7.43
N THR A 269 5.18 -1.33 -6.50
CA THR A 269 4.59 -1.72 -5.21
C THR A 269 3.32 -2.58 -5.40
N ILE A 270 2.45 -2.23 -6.37
CA ILE A 270 1.25 -3.02 -6.69
C ILE A 270 1.63 -4.41 -7.20
N PHE A 271 2.58 -4.51 -8.13
CA PHE A 271 3.01 -5.80 -8.67
C PHE A 271 3.70 -6.67 -7.60
N TYR A 272 4.54 -6.09 -6.74
CA TYR A 272 5.13 -6.82 -5.61
C TYR A 272 4.05 -7.34 -4.66
N PHE A 273 3.07 -6.51 -4.31
CA PHE A 273 1.96 -6.93 -3.45
C PHE A 273 1.22 -8.14 -4.05
N ILE A 274 0.87 -8.09 -5.33
CA ILE A 274 0.19 -9.21 -6.02
C ILE A 274 1.10 -10.44 -6.10
N GLY A 275 2.38 -10.27 -6.35
CA GLY A 275 3.35 -11.36 -6.33
C GLY A 275 3.44 -12.05 -4.97
N TYR A 276 3.55 -11.29 -3.88
CA TYR A 276 3.53 -11.83 -2.52
C TYR A 276 2.21 -12.52 -2.21
N LEU A 277 1.09 -11.91 -2.58
CA LEU A 277 -0.24 -12.48 -2.39
C LEU A 277 -0.37 -13.83 -3.08
N ARG A 278 0.07 -13.93 -4.34
CA ARG A 278 0.03 -15.17 -5.11
C ARG A 278 0.92 -16.24 -4.50
N MET A 279 2.14 -15.89 -4.11
CA MET A 279 3.03 -16.82 -3.42
C MET A 279 2.41 -17.34 -2.12
N CYS A 280 1.84 -16.47 -1.29
CA CYS A 280 1.16 -16.85 -0.04
C CYS A 280 -0.11 -17.68 -0.28
N TYR A 281 -0.81 -17.47 -1.40
CA TYR A 281 -1.97 -18.27 -1.78
C TYR A 281 -1.63 -19.72 -2.07
N PHE A 282 -0.55 -19.98 -2.82
CA PHE A 282 -0.10 -21.33 -3.13
C PHE A 282 0.67 -22.00 -1.98
N GLY A 283 1.29 -21.20 -1.12
CA GLY A 283 2.08 -21.65 0.02
C GLY A 283 3.55 -21.93 -0.29
N PHE A 284 4.37 -22.06 0.76
CA PHE A 284 5.82 -22.22 0.68
C PHE A 284 6.30 -23.51 1.31
N ASN A 285 7.45 -23.98 0.84
CA ASN A 285 8.28 -24.91 1.62
C ASN A 285 8.99 -24.15 2.76
N ASP A 286 9.48 -24.87 3.78
CA ASP A 286 10.06 -24.25 4.97
C ASP A 286 11.28 -23.39 4.66
N LYS A 287 12.11 -23.79 3.69
CA LYS A 287 13.30 -23.03 3.28
C LYS A 287 12.92 -21.65 2.71
N ASN A 288 11.96 -21.62 1.80
CA ASN A 288 11.50 -20.36 1.17
C ASN A 288 10.73 -19.49 2.16
N ARG A 289 10.04 -20.09 3.13
CA ARG A 289 9.38 -19.36 4.21
C ARG A 289 10.40 -18.60 5.07
N ILE A 290 11.55 -19.21 5.39
CA ILE A 290 12.64 -18.54 6.11
C ILE A 290 13.17 -17.34 5.30
N LEU A 291 13.39 -17.51 4.00
CA LEU A 291 13.84 -16.40 3.14
C LEU A 291 12.85 -15.23 3.14
N LEU A 292 11.54 -15.51 3.16
CA LEU A 292 10.52 -14.45 3.25
C LEU A 292 10.53 -13.74 4.61
N TYR A 293 10.81 -14.44 5.71
CA TYR A 293 10.99 -13.75 7.00
C TYR A 293 12.24 -12.86 7.02
N ILE A 294 13.30 -13.25 6.32
CA ILE A 294 14.47 -12.39 6.12
C ILE A 294 14.07 -11.13 5.33
N LEU A 295 13.26 -11.28 4.26
CA LEU A 295 12.73 -10.13 3.52
C LEU A 295 11.82 -9.26 4.39
N CYS A 296 11.00 -9.84 5.26
CA CYS A 296 10.19 -9.07 6.23
C CYS A 296 11.06 -8.26 7.20
N ALA A 297 12.12 -8.86 7.72
CA ALA A 297 13.07 -8.16 8.60
C ALA A 297 13.77 -7.00 7.85
N TYR A 298 14.16 -7.23 6.60
CA TYR A 298 14.70 -6.18 5.75
C TYR A 298 13.67 -5.08 5.43
N GLY A 299 12.42 -5.45 5.15
CA GLY A 299 11.31 -4.50 4.95
C GLY A 299 11.07 -3.66 6.20
N LEU A 300 11.10 -4.26 7.38
CA LEU A 300 10.99 -3.54 8.66
C LEU A 300 12.14 -2.54 8.84
N TYR A 301 13.38 -2.96 8.57
CA TYR A 301 14.53 -2.05 8.61
C TYR A 301 14.36 -0.88 7.65
N GLY A 302 13.96 -1.13 6.40
CA GLY A 302 13.70 -0.10 5.40
C GLY A 302 12.58 0.86 5.82
N THR A 303 11.51 0.35 6.44
CA THR A 303 10.40 1.15 6.96
C THR A 303 10.85 2.05 8.12
N LEU A 304 11.63 1.54 9.07
CA LEU A 304 12.16 2.33 10.18
C LEU A 304 13.15 3.39 9.69
N LEU A 305 13.98 3.04 8.69
CA LEU A 305 14.88 4.00 8.05
C LEU A 305 14.09 5.09 7.33
N PHE A 306 13.05 4.75 6.58
CA PHE A 306 12.16 5.73 5.93
C PHE A 306 11.55 6.70 6.95
N ILE A 307 11.01 6.21 8.06
CA ILE A 307 10.43 7.06 9.12
C ILE A 307 11.49 8.01 9.70
N SER A 308 12.73 7.54 9.89
CA SER A 308 13.79 8.35 10.49
C SER A 308 14.37 9.40 9.55
N THR A 309 14.35 9.17 8.25
CA THR A 309 15.02 10.03 7.25
C THR A 309 14.07 10.93 6.47
N SER A 310 12.78 10.55 6.37
CA SER A 310 11.81 11.28 5.55
C SER A 310 11.49 12.69 6.11
N ASP A 311 11.54 12.86 7.41
CA ASP A 311 11.28 14.16 8.04
C ASP A 311 12.36 15.20 7.69
N ASP A 312 13.63 14.78 7.72
CA ASP A 312 14.75 15.66 7.37
C ASP A 312 14.72 15.99 5.88
N ALA A 313 14.44 14.98 5.05
CA ALA A 313 14.35 15.13 3.62
C ALA A 313 13.25 16.10 3.19
N MET A 314 12.07 15.99 3.77
CA MET A 314 10.95 16.90 3.48
C MET A 314 11.24 18.33 3.96
N TYR A 315 11.91 18.48 5.10
CA TYR A 315 12.31 19.79 5.61
C TYR A 315 13.23 20.54 4.64
N TYR A 316 14.24 19.88 4.09
CA TYR A 316 15.15 20.51 3.11
C TYR A 316 14.49 20.85 1.78
N LEU A 317 13.50 20.06 1.32
CA LEU A 317 12.76 20.34 0.08
C LEU A 317 11.83 21.55 0.19
N LEU A 318 11.38 21.89 1.39
CA LEU A 318 10.33 22.88 1.62
C LEU A 318 10.85 24.20 2.16
N ILE A 319 12.15 24.27 2.51
CA ILE A 319 12.81 25.50 2.97
C ILE A 319 12.66 26.65 1.95
N ASP A 320 12.68 26.33 0.66
CA ASP A 320 12.56 27.34 -0.42
C ASP A 320 11.09 27.73 -0.71
N GLN A 321 10.11 27.15 -0.01
CA GLN A 321 8.68 27.47 -0.16
C GLN A 321 8.04 27.75 1.21
N PRO A 322 8.17 28.98 1.74
CA PRO A 322 7.82 29.30 3.13
C PRO A 322 6.36 28.98 3.52
N GLY A 323 5.40 29.10 2.61
CA GLY A 323 4.00 28.72 2.89
C GLY A 323 3.77 27.22 3.04
N PHE A 324 4.56 26.39 2.36
CA PHE A 324 4.51 24.94 2.47
C PHE A 324 5.29 24.41 3.69
N ALA A 325 6.39 25.05 4.05
CA ALA A 325 7.20 24.63 5.20
C ALA A 325 6.40 24.70 6.51
N GLU A 326 5.52 25.69 6.65
CA GLU A 326 4.65 25.84 7.82
C GLU A 326 3.57 24.75 7.88
N LEU A 327 2.96 24.44 6.74
CA LEU A 327 1.95 23.38 6.64
C LEU A 327 2.53 22.00 6.94
N TYR A 328 3.76 21.73 6.52
CA TYR A 328 4.43 20.43 6.70
C TYR A 328 5.15 20.27 8.04
N LYS A 329 5.35 21.33 8.83
CA LYS A 329 5.86 21.20 10.20
C LYS A 329 5.04 20.24 11.04
N ASP A 330 3.75 20.15 10.78
CA ASP A 330 2.81 19.35 11.54
C ASP A 330 2.58 17.94 10.99
N THR A 331 3.06 17.64 9.76
CA THR A 331 2.90 16.32 9.12
C THR A 331 4.04 15.33 9.35
N ARG A 332 4.98 15.66 10.24
CA ARG A 332 6.15 14.85 10.49
C ARG A 332 5.80 13.47 11.05
N TRP A 333 6.56 12.46 10.65
CA TRP A 333 6.49 11.13 11.22
C TRP A 333 6.96 11.09 12.68
N LEU A 334 7.84 12.01 13.06
CA LEU A 334 8.41 12.10 14.40
C LEU A 334 8.23 13.52 15.00
N PRO A 335 7.74 13.63 16.26
CA PRO A 335 7.14 12.54 17.04
C PRO A 335 5.78 12.12 16.47
N TYR A 336 5.41 10.84 16.63
CA TYR A 336 4.06 10.40 16.28
C TYR A 336 3.04 11.16 17.12
N ARG A 337 2.04 11.72 16.47
CA ARG A 337 0.96 12.49 17.11
C ARG A 337 -0.37 11.76 16.97
N PHE A 338 -1.15 11.75 18.02
CA PHE A 338 -2.53 11.33 17.98
C PHE A 338 -3.44 12.50 17.61
N PHE A 339 -4.64 12.21 17.09
CA PHE A 339 -5.55 13.25 16.59
C PHE A 339 -6.06 14.22 17.68
N TRP A 340 -5.94 13.88 18.97
CA TRP A 340 -6.29 14.75 20.09
C TRP A 340 -5.14 15.61 20.62
N GLN A 341 -3.95 15.51 20.05
CA GLN A 341 -2.77 16.34 20.32
C GLN A 341 -2.65 17.51 19.35
#